data_927ed1b40badaafb46b86a525f0358b5
#
_entry.id   927ed1b40badaafb46b86a525f0358b5
#
_cell.length_a   1.000
_cell.length_b   1.000
_cell.length_c   1.000
_cell.angle_alpha   90.00
_cell.angle_beta   90.00
_cell.angle_gamma   90.00
#
_symmetry.space_group_name_H-M   'P 1'
#
loop_
_entity.id
_entity.type
_entity.pdbx_description
1 polymer ?
#
loop_
_entity_poly.entity_id
_entity_poly.type
_entity_poly.pdbx_seq_one_letter_code
_entity_poly.pdbx_strand_id
1 'polypeptide(L)'
;MYEPIRTKSVHSMADTDFPHRTREEELDIQLAGHLAALLAVTDDLGLDNAAELIAEQLTRLRGTPPARASAPLPGPDATELHRRALAHAGRALVVAASRADTTAAI
;
A
#
# COMPACT_ATOMS: atom_id res chain seq x y z
N MET A 1 14.26 38.29 -14.98
CA MET A 1 13.73 37.84 -14.89
C MET A 1 13.70 36.73 -15.14
N TYR A 2 13.99 35.89 -15.16
CA TYR A 2 13.60 35.08 -15.32
C TYR A 2 13.73 34.02 -14.46
N GLU A 3 13.39 33.95 -13.33
CA GLU A 3 13.23 33.00 -12.25
C GLU A 3 12.56 31.72 -12.64
N PRO A 4 11.53 31.73 -13.43
CA PRO A 4 10.87 30.50 -13.84
C PRO A 4 11.82 29.47 -14.43
N ILE A 5 12.77 29.94 -15.20
CA ILE A 5 13.71 29.02 -15.85
C ILE A 5 14.63 28.39 -14.83
N ARG A 6 15.12 29.19 -13.89
CA ARG A 6 15.97 28.67 -12.83
C ARG A 6 15.27 27.66 -11.98
N THR A 7 14.03 27.93 -11.64
CA THR A 7 13.25 27.01 -10.83
C THR A 7 13.10 25.67 -11.51
N LYS A 8 12.86 25.66 -12.80
CA LYS A 8 12.77 24.42 -13.55
C LYS A 8 14.08 23.66 -13.55
N SER A 9 15.19 24.34 -13.74
CA SER A 9 16.49 23.67 -13.75
C SER A 9 16.79 23.02 -12.41
N VAL A 10 16.53 23.73 -11.32
CA VAL A 10 16.77 23.19 -10.00
C VAL A 10 15.89 21.96 -9.75
N HIS A 11 14.64 22.03 -10.16
CA HIS A 11 13.73 20.91 -10.00
C HIS A 11 14.20 19.69 -10.79
N SER A 12 14.62 19.89 -12.01
CA SER A 12 15.12 18.80 -12.86
C SER A 12 16.35 18.15 -12.27
N MET A 13 17.25 18.94 -11.72
CA MET A 13 18.45 18.41 -11.09
C MET A 13 18.13 17.59 -9.85
N ALA A 14 17.17 18.04 -9.07
CA ALA A 14 16.76 17.30 -7.90
C ALA A 14 16.22 15.94 -8.29
N ASP A 15 15.44 15.87 -9.37
CA ASP A 15 14.90 14.61 -9.85
C ASP A 15 15.99 13.64 -10.30
N THR A 16 17.02 14.16 -10.96
CA THR A 16 18.09 13.31 -11.44
C THR A 16 19.04 12.86 -10.35
N ASP A 17 19.10 13.59 -9.24
CA ASP A 17 19.97 13.25 -8.12
C ASP A 17 19.44 12.10 -7.28
N PHE A 18 18.14 11.83 -7.31
CA PHE A 18 17.54 10.78 -6.52
C PHE A 18 17.44 9.49 -7.31
N PRO A 19 17.74 8.33 -6.66
CA PRO A 19 17.57 7.07 -7.33
C PRO A 19 16.10 6.86 -7.70
N HIS A 20 15.87 6.38 -8.88
CA HIS A 20 14.53 6.05 -9.34
C HIS A 20 14.12 4.69 -8.82
N ARG A 21 12.90 4.59 -8.35
CA ARG A 21 12.33 3.30 -8.00
C ARG A 21 11.95 2.57 -9.26
N THR A 22 12.13 1.26 -9.24
CA THR A 22 11.64 0.44 -10.33
C THR A 22 10.12 0.40 -10.29
N ARG A 23 9.52 0.03 -11.41
CA ARG A 23 8.06 -0.15 -11.48
C ARG A 23 7.60 -1.19 -10.46
N GLU A 24 8.37 -2.27 -10.32
CA GLU A 24 8.04 -3.33 -9.38
C GLU A 24 8.10 -2.84 -7.94
N GLU A 25 9.11 -2.04 -7.59
CA GLU A 25 9.20 -1.45 -6.26
C GLU A 25 8.02 -0.52 -5.95
N GLU A 26 7.62 0.28 -6.93
CA GLU A 26 6.45 1.16 -6.77
C GLU A 26 5.19 0.36 -6.53
N LEU A 27 5.00 -0.72 -7.27
CA LEU A 27 3.84 -1.58 -7.10
C LEU A 27 3.85 -2.27 -5.74
N ASP A 28 5.02 -2.67 -5.26
CA ASP A 28 5.14 -3.27 -3.93
C ASP A 28 4.73 -2.28 -2.83
N ILE A 29 5.13 -1.02 -2.97
CA ILE A 29 4.75 0.02 -2.02
C ILE A 29 3.24 0.23 -2.02
N GLN A 30 2.64 0.30 -3.20
CA GLN A 30 1.20 0.46 -3.32
C GLN A 30 0.44 -0.74 -2.75
N LEU A 31 0.90 -1.95 -3.06
CA LEU A 31 0.30 -3.16 -2.54
C LEU A 31 0.35 -3.21 -1.02
N ALA A 32 1.51 -2.89 -0.45
CA ALA A 32 1.66 -2.85 1.00
C ALA A 32 0.72 -1.83 1.64
N GLY A 33 0.53 -0.67 1.01
CA GLY A 33 -0.41 0.34 1.50
C GLY A 33 -1.85 -0.16 1.53
N HIS A 34 -2.29 -0.82 0.46
CA HIS A 34 -3.65 -1.36 0.40
C HIS A 34 -3.84 -2.52 1.39
N LEU A 35 -2.84 -3.37 1.54
CA LEU A 35 -2.89 -4.46 2.51
C LEU A 35 -2.90 -3.95 3.94
N ALA A 36 -2.16 -2.89 4.24
CA ALA A 36 -2.17 -2.29 5.57
C ALA A 36 -3.56 -1.74 5.90
N ALA A 37 -4.20 -1.07 4.95
CA ALA A 37 -5.57 -0.57 5.13
C ALA A 37 -6.56 -1.73 5.32
N LEU A 38 -6.42 -2.78 4.53
CA LEU A 38 -7.26 -3.97 4.65
C LEU A 38 -7.06 -4.64 6.02
N LEU A 39 -5.83 -4.74 6.48
CA LEU A 39 -5.52 -5.33 7.78
C LEU A 39 -6.23 -4.59 8.90
N ALA A 40 -6.20 -3.27 8.88
CA ALA A 40 -6.84 -2.47 9.91
C ALA A 40 -8.35 -2.75 9.98
N VAL A 41 -9.01 -2.81 8.82
CA VAL A 41 -10.44 -3.11 8.77
C VAL A 41 -10.73 -4.54 9.20
N THR A 42 -9.87 -5.48 8.80
CA THR A 42 -10.02 -6.90 9.15
C THR A 42 -9.88 -7.11 10.66
N ASP A 43 -8.94 -6.39 11.28
CA ASP A 43 -8.81 -6.40 12.74
C ASP A 43 -10.06 -5.83 13.42
N ASP A 44 -10.60 -4.73 12.88
CA ASP A 44 -11.81 -4.13 13.43
C ASP A 44 -13.02 -5.08 13.32
N LEU A 45 -13.04 -5.91 12.29
CA LEU A 45 -14.08 -6.92 12.11
C LEU A 45 -13.88 -8.13 13.03
N GLY A 46 -12.73 -8.27 13.66
CA GLY A 46 -12.43 -9.40 14.53
C GLY A 46 -12.16 -10.70 13.78
N LEU A 47 -11.78 -10.62 12.51
CA LEU A 47 -11.50 -11.79 11.69
C LEU A 47 -10.02 -12.17 11.86
N ASP A 48 -9.70 -12.77 12.98
CA ASP A 48 -8.33 -12.99 13.40
C ASP A 48 -7.49 -13.82 12.43
N ASN A 49 -8.04 -14.91 11.91
CA ASN A 49 -7.31 -15.76 10.98
C ASN A 49 -6.98 -15.02 9.68
N ALA A 50 -7.96 -14.28 9.15
CA ALA A 50 -7.74 -13.50 7.93
C ALA A 50 -6.73 -12.39 8.19
N ALA A 51 -6.81 -11.73 9.34
CA ALA A 51 -5.88 -10.68 9.71
C ALA A 51 -4.44 -11.21 9.79
N GLU A 52 -4.25 -12.38 10.36
CA GLU A 52 -2.92 -12.98 10.44
C GLU A 52 -2.34 -13.28 9.06
N LEU A 53 -3.17 -13.78 8.14
CA LEU A 53 -2.71 -14.04 6.77
C LEU A 53 -2.30 -12.76 6.05
N ILE A 54 -3.06 -11.68 6.24
CA ILE A 54 -2.72 -10.38 5.65
C ILE A 54 -1.45 -9.85 6.27
N ALA A 55 -1.29 -9.96 7.59
CA ALA A 55 -0.10 -9.51 8.29
C ALA A 55 1.15 -10.25 7.81
N GLU A 56 1.04 -11.54 7.53
CA GLU A 56 2.16 -12.31 6.98
C GLU A 56 2.60 -11.78 5.62
N GLN A 57 1.65 -11.50 4.73
CA GLN A 57 1.97 -10.97 3.42
C GLN A 57 2.61 -9.58 3.53
N LEU A 58 2.11 -8.76 4.43
CA LEU A 58 2.65 -7.44 4.66
C LEU A 58 4.08 -7.50 5.19
N THR A 59 4.34 -8.45 6.09
CA THR A 59 5.69 -8.69 6.60
C THR A 59 6.64 -9.07 5.47
N ARG A 60 6.21 -9.92 4.56
CA ARG A 60 7.04 -10.31 3.41
C ARG A 60 7.35 -9.14 2.50
N LEU A 61 6.37 -8.25 2.28
CA LEU A 61 6.57 -7.10 1.41
C LEU A 61 7.48 -6.04 2.02
N ARG A 62 7.34 -5.81 3.32
CA ARG A 62 8.06 -4.73 4.01
C ARG A 62 9.30 -5.18 4.76
N GLY A 63 9.41 -6.47 5.06
CA GLY A 63 10.52 -7.01 5.83
C GLY A 63 10.37 -6.83 7.34
N THR A 64 9.30 -6.20 7.79
CA THR A 64 9.03 -6.01 9.22
C THR A 64 7.54 -6.24 9.49
N PRO A 65 7.19 -6.73 10.69
CA PRO A 65 5.78 -6.92 11.03
C PRO A 65 5.03 -5.59 11.06
N PRO A 66 3.77 -5.58 10.62
CA PRO A 66 2.95 -4.37 10.68
C PRO A 66 2.52 -4.04 12.10
N ALA A 67 2.29 -2.75 12.35
CA ALA A 67 1.69 -2.34 13.61
C ALA A 67 0.22 -2.78 13.64
N ARG A 68 -0.23 -3.23 14.81
CA ARG A 68 -1.58 -3.73 15.00
C ARG A 68 -2.22 -3.02 16.19
N ALA A 69 -3.51 -2.72 16.08
CA ALA A 69 -4.25 -2.19 17.21
C ALA A 69 -4.48 -3.33 18.23
N SER A 70 -4.36 -3.01 19.52
CA SER A 70 -4.58 -4.02 20.56
C SER A 70 -6.05 -4.33 20.79
N ALA A 71 -6.93 -3.41 20.42
CA ALA A 71 -8.38 -3.62 20.55
C ALA A 71 -9.11 -2.76 19.53
N PRO A 72 -10.24 -3.24 18.98
CA PRO A 72 -11.02 -2.43 18.05
C PRO A 72 -11.53 -1.16 18.72
N LEU A 73 -11.52 -0.06 17.98
CA LEU A 73 -12.10 1.20 18.44
C LEU A 73 -13.58 1.23 18.09
N PRO A 74 -14.41 1.92 18.92
CA PRO A 74 -15.80 2.14 18.53
C PRO A 74 -15.84 2.89 17.21
N GLY A 75 -16.71 2.46 16.31
CA GLY A 75 -16.75 3.08 15.00
C GLY A 75 -17.85 2.51 14.13
N PRO A 76 -17.61 2.42 12.82
CA PRO A 76 -18.62 1.97 11.88
C PRO A 76 -19.14 0.58 12.20
N ASP A 77 -20.37 0.28 11.77
CA ASP A 77 -20.94 -1.05 11.95
C ASP A 77 -20.27 -2.06 10.99
N ALA A 78 -20.62 -3.33 11.17
CA ALA A 78 -20.02 -4.40 10.39
C ALA A 78 -20.27 -4.26 8.89
N THR A 79 -21.43 -3.78 8.51
CA THR A 79 -21.75 -3.59 7.08
C THR A 79 -20.79 -2.61 6.43
N GLU A 80 -20.56 -1.48 7.09
CA GLU A 80 -19.63 -0.46 6.60
C GLU A 80 -18.19 -0.99 6.56
N LEU A 81 -17.80 -1.74 7.60
CA LEU A 81 -16.47 -2.32 7.64
C LEU A 81 -16.26 -3.34 6.51
N HIS A 82 -17.25 -4.19 6.25
CA HIS A 82 -17.18 -5.12 5.13
C HIS A 82 -17.07 -4.40 3.79
N ARG A 83 -17.80 -3.31 3.62
CA ARG A 83 -17.73 -2.51 2.41
C ARG A 83 -16.33 -1.93 2.21
N ARG A 84 -15.73 -1.43 3.28
CA ARG A 84 -14.36 -0.92 3.22
C ARG A 84 -13.36 -2.02 2.93
N ALA A 85 -13.54 -3.18 3.53
CA ALA A 85 -12.66 -4.32 3.29
C ALA A 85 -12.70 -4.74 1.82
N LEU A 86 -13.88 -4.79 1.22
CA LEU A 86 -14.02 -5.10 -0.20
C LEU A 86 -13.31 -4.09 -1.08
N ALA A 87 -13.41 -2.80 -0.75
CA ALA A 87 -12.76 -1.76 -1.53
C ALA A 87 -11.24 -1.89 -1.46
N HIS A 88 -10.69 -2.11 -0.26
CA HIS A 88 -9.24 -2.28 -0.12
C HIS A 88 -8.75 -3.57 -0.76
N ALA A 89 -9.50 -4.65 -0.62
CA ALA A 89 -9.14 -5.92 -1.26
C ALA A 89 -9.14 -5.78 -2.78
N GLY A 90 -10.12 -5.08 -3.34
CA GLY A 90 -10.17 -4.82 -4.78
C GLY A 90 -8.96 -4.05 -5.27
N ARG A 91 -8.56 -3.01 -4.55
CA ARG A 91 -7.37 -2.24 -4.90
C ARG A 91 -6.10 -3.08 -4.80
N ALA A 92 -5.99 -3.89 -3.77
CA ALA A 92 -4.83 -4.77 -3.61
C ALA A 92 -4.75 -5.78 -4.76
N LEU A 93 -5.86 -6.34 -5.17
CA LEU A 93 -5.90 -7.30 -6.28
C LEU A 93 -5.46 -6.67 -7.60
N VAL A 94 -5.89 -5.44 -7.86
CA VAL A 94 -5.49 -4.72 -9.08
C VAL A 94 -3.97 -4.49 -9.09
N VAL A 95 -3.42 -4.05 -7.97
CA VAL A 95 -1.99 -3.81 -7.87
C VAL A 95 -1.21 -5.11 -7.97
N ALA A 96 -1.68 -6.17 -7.33
CA ALA A 96 -1.04 -7.48 -7.40
C ALA A 96 -1.02 -8.02 -8.84
N ALA A 97 -2.10 -7.85 -9.58
CA ALA A 97 -2.15 -8.24 -10.98
C ALA A 97 -1.17 -7.43 -11.82
N SER A 98 -1.10 -6.13 -11.59
CA SER A 98 -0.15 -5.26 -12.31
C SER A 98 1.29 -5.65 -12.00
N ARG A 99 1.58 -6.03 -10.75
CA ARG A 99 2.90 -6.48 -10.36
C ARG A 99 3.27 -7.79 -11.06
N ALA A 100 2.35 -8.72 -11.15
CA ALA A 100 2.56 -9.98 -11.85
C ALA A 100 2.86 -9.74 -13.33
N ASP A 101 2.11 -8.84 -13.97
CA ASP A 101 2.33 -8.49 -15.38
C ASP A 101 3.70 -7.87 -15.57
N THR A 102 4.11 -6.98 -14.69
CA THR A 102 5.42 -6.33 -14.75
C THR A 102 6.53 -7.35 -14.61
N THR A 103 6.40 -8.29 -13.69
CA THR A 103 7.38 -9.35 -13.48
C THR A 103 7.45 -10.26 -14.71
N ALA A 104 6.32 -10.59 -15.30
CA ALA A 104 6.27 -11.44 -16.48
C ALA A 104 6.91 -10.78 -17.70
N ALA A 105 6.87 -9.45 -17.79
CA ALA A 105 7.44 -8.70 -18.91
C ALA A 105 8.96 -8.64 -18.88
N ILE A 106 9.57 -8.90 -17.74
CA ILE A 106 11.02 -8.91 -17.62
C ILE A 106 11.60 -10.19 -18.20
#